data_a4f17abebe21efd8bda0ef538be54d70
#
_entry.id   a4f17abebe21efd8bda0ef538be54d70
#
_cell.length_a   1.000
_cell.length_b   1.000
_cell.length_c   1.000
_cell.angle_alpha   90.00
_cell.angle_beta   90.00
_cell.angle_gamma   90.00
#
_symmetry.space_group_name_H-M   'P 1'
#
loop_
_entity.id
_entity.type
_entity.pdbx_description
1 polymer ?
#
loop_
_entity_poly.entity_id
_entity_poly.type
_entity_poly.pdbx_seq_one_letter_code
_entity_poly.pdbx_strand_id
1 'polypeptide(L)'
;MSAQGAQHRVLAPTPRGQRREQGEHGLELIPEAREWSERLLMFAATVDWEDVERKPLTVTFHYRRAEDEAEAVRFLEAVSTRARNEGLVARFGRKVLELRPPVGAHKGTAVAHLLGERGLERALYAGDDTTDLDAFRALQALEVGVAVAVSSPEGPAELREAADVVVDGPAEFLEVLRSL
;
A
#
# COMPACT_ATOMS: atom_id res chain seq x y z
N MET A 1 -15.23 44.61 -13.44
CA MET A 1 -15.03 43.61 -12.40
C MET A 1 -15.27 42.23 -13.04
N SER A 2 -14.20 41.56 -13.48
CA SER A 2 -14.28 40.32 -14.25
C SER A 2 -14.03 39.17 -13.30
N ALA A 3 -15.00 38.30 -13.15
CA ALA A 3 -14.90 37.03 -12.42
C ALA A 3 -14.13 36.05 -13.32
N GLN A 4 -12.90 35.75 -12.94
CA GLN A 4 -12.12 34.65 -13.54
C GLN A 4 -12.64 33.32 -12.98
N GLY A 5 -13.25 32.52 -13.86
CA GLY A 5 -13.73 31.20 -13.53
C GLY A 5 -12.56 30.25 -13.24
N ALA A 6 -12.61 29.62 -12.08
CA ALA A 6 -11.73 28.51 -11.74
C ALA A 6 -12.00 27.35 -12.70
N GLN A 7 -11.05 27.06 -13.58
CA GLN A 7 -11.14 25.89 -14.45
C GLN A 7 -10.85 24.64 -13.63
N HIS A 8 -11.85 23.83 -13.41
CA HIS A 8 -11.71 22.48 -12.89
C HIS A 8 -10.86 21.65 -13.86
N ARG A 9 -9.61 21.39 -13.49
CA ARG A 9 -8.74 20.48 -14.23
C ARG A 9 -9.09 19.03 -13.86
N VAL A 10 -10.09 18.48 -14.54
CA VAL A 10 -10.36 17.05 -14.52
C VAL A 10 -9.18 16.36 -15.18
N LEU A 11 -8.54 15.44 -14.48
CA LEU A 11 -7.49 14.60 -15.04
C LEU A 11 -8.08 13.82 -16.23
N ALA A 12 -7.49 13.96 -17.41
CA ALA A 12 -7.90 13.25 -18.60
C ALA A 12 -7.81 11.73 -18.37
N PRO A 13 -8.76 10.94 -18.88
CA PRO A 13 -8.71 9.48 -18.73
C PRO A 13 -7.47 8.94 -19.45
N THR A 14 -6.71 8.13 -18.75
CA THR A 14 -5.55 7.42 -19.30
C THR A 14 -6.00 6.53 -20.46
N PRO A 15 -5.27 6.45 -21.60
CA PRO A 15 -5.65 5.62 -22.74
C PRO A 15 -5.84 4.17 -22.31
N ARG A 16 -6.96 3.55 -22.73
CA ARG A 16 -7.21 2.13 -22.55
C ARG A 16 -6.08 1.34 -23.23
N GLY A 17 -5.25 0.66 -22.46
CA GLY A 17 -4.26 -0.27 -23.00
C GLY A 17 -3.05 -0.57 -22.12
N GLN A 18 -2.76 0.20 -21.11
CA GLN A 18 -1.73 -0.11 -20.12
C GLN A 18 -2.39 -0.34 -18.76
N ARG A 19 -2.77 -1.60 -18.47
CA ARG A 19 -2.85 -2.05 -17.08
C ARG A 19 -1.43 -1.92 -16.54
N ARG A 20 -1.11 -0.80 -15.93
CA ARG A 20 -0.08 -0.81 -14.90
C ARG A 20 -0.62 -1.74 -13.83
N GLU A 21 0.06 -2.84 -13.60
CA GLU A 21 -0.09 -3.56 -12.35
C GLU A 21 0.16 -2.54 -11.27
N GLN A 22 -0.91 -2.08 -10.63
CA GLN A 22 -0.82 -1.13 -9.54
C GLN A 22 -0.17 -1.93 -8.41
N GLY A 23 1.10 -1.62 -8.15
CA GLY A 23 1.82 -2.13 -6.99
C GLY A 23 0.98 -1.85 -5.74
N GLU A 24 1.02 -2.75 -4.80
CA GLU A 24 0.33 -2.58 -3.53
C GLU A 24 0.70 -1.22 -2.94
N HIS A 25 -0.28 -0.33 -2.90
CA HIS A 25 -0.22 0.95 -2.19
C HIS A 25 0.57 2.11 -2.80
N GLY A 26 1.01 2.07 -4.05
CA GLY A 26 1.77 3.17 -4.67
C GLY A 26 3.13 3.44 -4.01
N LEU A 27 3.65 2.50 -3.22
CA LEU A 27 4.92 2.62 -2.49
C LEU A 27 6.13 2.63 -3.44
N GLU A 28 5.99 2.07 -4.63
CA GLU A 28 7.00 2.12 -5.70
C GLU A 28 7.27 3.54 -6.23
N LEU A 29 6.41 4.50 -5.90
CA LEU A 29 6.62 5.92 -6.25
C LEU A 29 7.69 6.58 -5.38
N ILE A 30 7.98 6.02 -4.20
CA ILE A 30 8.99 6.52 -3.28
C ILE A 30 10.37 5.99 -3.73
N PRO A 31 11.35 6.85 -4.08
CA PRO A 31 12.65 6.41 -4.59
C PRO A 31 13.37 5.41 -3.68
N GLU A 32 13.37 5.65 -2.37
CA GLU A 32 13.94 4.74 -1.38
C GLU A 32 13.25 3.36 -1.37
N ALA A 33 11.93 3.33 -1.49
CA ALA A 33 11.16 2.09 -1.56
C ALA A 33 11.50 1.28 -2.82
N ARG A 34 11.78 1.94 -3.95
CA ARG A 34 12.20 1.28 -5.19
C ARG A 34 13.55 0.57 -5.02
N GLU A 35 14.55 1.27 -4.47
CA GLU A 35 15.88 0.68 -4.22
C GLU A 35 15.76 -0.54 -3.30
N TRP A 36 14.99 -0.42 -2.22
CA TRP A 36 14.76 -1.53 -1.31
C TRP A 36 13.94 -2.67 -1.93
N SER A 37 13.01 -2.37 -2.83
CA SER A 37 12.26 -3.40 -3.58
C SER A 37 13.21 -4.25 -4.41
N GLU A 38 14.13 -3.62 -5.16
CA GLU A 38 15.13 -4.34 -5.96
C GLU A 38 16.03 -5.22 -5.07
N ARG A 39 16.52 -4.69 -3.95
CA ARG A 39 17.35 -5.45 -2.99
C ARG A 39 16.58 -6.63 -2.39
N LEU A 40 15.32 -6.43 -2.00
CA LEU A 40 14.46 -7.48 -1.46
C LEU A 40 14.25 -8.62 -2.46
N LEU A 41 13.92 -8.27 -3.71
CA LEU A 41 13.69 -9.26 -4.76
C LEU A 41 14.99 -10.00 -5.15
N MET A 42 16.11 -9.30 -5.20
CA MET A 42 17.43 -9.93 -5.40
C MET A 42 17.76 -10.90 -4.27
N PHE A 43 17.56 -10.51 -3.01
CA PHE A 43 17.74 -11.40 -1.86
C PHE A 43 16.87 -12.65 -2.00
N ALA A 44 15.57 -12.47 -2.27
CA ALA A 44 14.63 -13.58 -2.40
C ALA A 44 15.00 -14.56 -3.52
N ALA A 45 15.60 -14.07 -4.61
CA ALA A 45 16.07 -14.91 -5.70
C ALA A 45 17.24 -15.83 -5.31
N THR A 46 17.96 -15.54 -4.20
CA THR A 46 19.04 -16.38 -3.69
C THR A 46 18.55 -17.48 -2.74
N VAL A 47 17.27 -17.50 -2.40
CA VAL A 47 16.68 -18.49 -1.49
C VAL A 47 16.03 -19.58 -2.33
N ASP A 48 16.53 -20.80 -2.18
CA ASP A 48 15.95 -21.98 -2.83
C ASP A 48 14.73 -22.44 -2.05
N TRP A 49 13.55 -21.95 -2.46
CA TRP A 49 12.25 -22.24 -1.85
C TRP A 49 11.15 -22.19 -2.90
N GLU A 50 10.26 -23.17 -2.93
CA GLU A 50 9.25 -23.30 -4.00
C GLU A 50 8.07 -22.36 -3.84
N ASP A 51 7.47 -22.31 -2.62
CA ASP A 51 6.22 -21.56 -2.37
C ASP A 51 6.54 -20.13 -1.90
N VAL A 52 6.86 -19.26 -2.86
CA VAL A 52 7.27 -17.86 -2.62
C VAL A 52 6.34 -16.90 -3.31
N GLU A 53 5.66 -16.07 -2.52
CA GLU A 53 4.91 -14.92 -3.01
C GLU A 53 5.82 -13.67 -3.04
N ARG A 54 5.91 -13.02 -4.20
CA ARG A 54 6.76 -11.83 -4.42
C ARG A 54 5.88 -10.63 -4.77
N LYS A 55 5.97 -9.61 -3.93
CA LYS A 55 5.36 -8.31 -4.14
C LYS A 55 6.45 -7.24 -4.09
N PRO A 56 6.23 -6.02 -4.59
CA PRO A 56 7.28 -4.99 -4.67
C PRO A 56 8.00 -4.73 -3.34
N LEU A 57 7.29 -4.73 -2.21
CA LEU A 57 7.84 -4.43 -0.89
C LEU A 57 7.60 -5.53 0.13
N THR A 58 7.25 -6.73 -0.32
CA THR A 58 7.04 -7.88 0.56
C THR A 58 7.39 -9.16 -0.17
N VAL A 59 8.20 -10.01 0.44
CA VAL A 59 8.39 -11.39 -0.02
C VAL A 59 7.96 -12.33 1.09
N THR A 60 7.11 -13.29 0.75
CA THR A 60 6.56 -14.24 1.70
C THR A 60 6.93 -15.66 1.29
N PHE A 61 7.62 -16.37 2.17
CA PHE A 61 7.95 -17.78 2.04
C PHE A 61 6.92 -18.59 2.80
N HIS A 62 6.10 -19.36 2.09
CA HIS A 62 5.06 -20.19 2.68
C HIS A 62 5.61 -21.59 2.99
N TYR A 63 5.39 -22.10 4.21
CA TYR A 63 5.80 -23.46 4.60
C TYR A 63 4.63 -24.33 5.08
N ARG A 64 3.40 -23.93 4.76
CA ARG A 64 2.21 -24.71 5.12
C ARG A 64 2.18 -26.08 4.46
N ARG A 65 2.81 -26.24 3.29
CA ARG A 65 2.86 -27.46 2.48
C ARG A 65 4.18 -28.21 2.61
N ALA A 66 5.07 -27.79 3.51
CA ALA A 66 6.33 -28.49 3.73
C ALA A 66 6.06 -29.90 4.30
N GLU A 67 6.78 -30.90 3.78
CA GLU A 67 6.69 -32.29 4.26
C GLU A 67 7.20 -32.40 5.69
N ASP A 68 8.32 -31.73 6.02
CA ASP A 68 8.84 -31.56 7.37
C ASP A 68 8.80 -30.09 7.78
N GLU A 69 7.84 -29.76 8.61
CA GLU A 69 7.65 -28.39 9.12
C GLU A 69 8.84 -27.95 9.99
N ALA A 70 9.41 -28.83 10.78
CA ALA A 70 10.51 -28.49 11.66
C ALA A 70 11.80 -28.19 10.86
N GLU A 71 12.04 -28.91 9.77
CA GLU A 71 13.13 -28.64 8.85
C GLU A 71 12.90 -27.32 8.11
N ALA A 72 11.69 -27.09 7.61
CA ALA A 72 11.28 -25.85 6.96
C ALA A 72 11.50 -24.62 7.85
N VAL A 73 11.12 -24.71 9.11
CA VAL A 73 11.32 -23.63 10.09
C VAL A 73 12.79 -23.36 10.32
N ARG A 74 13.62 -24.40 10.53
CA ARG A 74 15.08 -24.25 10.71
C ARG A 74 15.73 -23.56 9.50
N PHE A 75 15.35 -23.97 8.29
CA PHE A 75 15.84 -23.36 7.07
C PHE A 75 15.45 -21.87 7.00
N LEU A 76 14.17 -21.56 7.22
CA LEU A 76 13.66 -20.18 7.16
C LEU A 76 14.18 -19.32 8.32
N GLU A 77 14.55 -19.87 9.47
CA GLU A 77 15.26 -19.14 10.54
C GLU A 77 16.66 -18.68 10.06
N ALA A 78 17.39 -19.54 9.33
CA ALA A 78 18.65 -19.14 8.72
C ALA A 78 18.46 -18.06 7.66
N VAL A 79 17.42 -18.17 6.83
CA VAL A 79 17.04 -17.13 5.85
C VAL A 79 16.69 -15.82 6.57
N SER A 80 15.89 -15.86 7.64
CA SER A 80 15.52 -14.71 8.46
C SER A 80 16.75 -14.00 9.04
N THR A 81 17.71 -14.77 9.56
CA THR A 81 18.95 -14.22 10.12
C THR A 81 19.79 -13.53 9.03
N ARG A 82 19.94 -14.16 7.87
CA ARG A 82 20.65 -13.57 6.72
C ARG A 82 19.96 -12.29 6.24
N ALA A 83 18.63 -12.30 6.11
CA ALA A 83 17.84 -11.13 5.71
C ALA A 83 18.04 -9.94 6.65
N ARG A 84 18.04 -10.18 7.96
CA ARG A 84 18.29 -9.13 8.96
C ARG A 84 19.70 -8.57 8.87
N ASN A 85 20.70 -9.40 8.60
CA ASN A 85 22.08 -8.95 8.41
C ASN A 85 22.23 -8.06 7.16
N GLU A 86 21.37 -8.24 6.15
CA GLU A 86 21.30 -7.39 4.96
C GLU A 86 20.37 -6.17 5.14
N GLY A 87 19.89 -5.92 6.36
CA GLY A 87 19.08 -4.77 6.72
C GLY A 87 17.59 -4.94 6.45
N LEU A 88 17.13 -6.13 6.04
CA LEU A 88 15.71 -6.40 5.86
C LEU A 88 15.02 -6.69 7.19
N VAL A 89 13.74 -6.40 7.26
CA VAL A 89 12.86 -6.80 8.37
C VAL A 89 12.32 -8.19 8.06
N ALA A 90 12.52 -9.14 8.99
CA ALA A 90 12.04 -10.51 8.85
C ALA A 90 11.07 -10.85 10.00
N ARG A 91 9.88 -11.32 9.67
CA ARG A 91 8.83 -11.67 10.63
C ARG A 91 8.20 -13.02 10.29
N PHE A 92 8.14 -13.90 11.29
CA PHE A 92 7.34 -15.12 11.18
C PHE A 92 5.87 -14.81 11.47
N GLY A 93 5.00 -15.35 10.62
CA GLY A 93 3.56 -15.35 10.75
C GLY A 93 2.99 -16.78 10.80
N ARG A 94 1.70 -16.93 10.50
CA ARG A 94 1.03 -18.23 10.50
C ARG A 94 1.46 -19.08 9.29
N LYS A 95 2.49 -19.92 9.48
CA LYS A 95 3.09 -20.78 8.43
C LYS A 95 3.75 -20.01 7.31
N VAL A 96 4.30 -18.84 7.61
CA VAL A 96 5.04 -18.00 6.67
C VAL A 96 6.22 -17.34 7.34
N LEU A 97 7.27 -17.06 6.55
CA LEU A 97 8.27 -16.04 6.83
C LEU A 97 8.06 -14.88 5.87
N GLU A 98 7.81 -13.70 6.40
CA GLU A 98 7.66 -12.47 5.63
C GLU A 98 8.92 -11.62 5.75
N LEU A 99 9.43 -11.15 4.61
CA LEU A 99 10.53 -10.20 4.51
C LEU A 99 10.01 -8.88 3.96
N ARG A 100 10.44 -7.78 4.57
CA ARG A 100 10.12 -6.39 4.16
C ARG A 100 11.35 -5.51 4.20
N PRO A 101 11.39 -4.43 3.42
CA PRO A 101 12.38 -3.38 3.62
C PRO A 101 12.18 -2.66 4.98
N PRO A 102 13.25 -2.04 5.53
CA PRO A 102 13.17 -1.25 6.77
C PRO A 102 12.64 0.16 6.53
N VAL A 103 12.01 0.40 5.41
CA VAL A 103 11.46 1.73 5.09
C VAL A 103 10.13 1.93 5.80
N GLY A 104 9.94 3.10 6.37
CA GLY A 104 8.66 3.54 6.93
C GLY A 104 7.64 3.87 5.85
N ALA A 105 7.64 3.10 4.76
CA ALA A 105 6.73 3.28 3.65
C ALA A 105 5.38 2.64 3.97
N HIS A 106 4.36 3.47 4.04
CA HIS A 106 2.97 3.09 4.24
C HIS A 106 2.06 3.94 3.33
N LYS A 107 0.77 3.63 3.25
CA LYS A 107 -0.16 4.35 2.36
C LYS A 107 -0.11 5.88 2.56
N GLY A 108 0.04 6.36 3.79
CA GLY A 108 0.16 7.77 4.09
C GLY A 108 1.40 8.43 3.49
N THR A 109 2.57 7.77 3.56
CA THR A 109 3.79 8.30 2.95
C THR A 109 3.69 8.33 1.43
N ALA A 110 3.07 7.33 0.81
CA ALA A 110 2.84 7.30 -0.63
C ALA A 110 1.88 8.42 -1.07
N VAL A 111 0.80 8.62 -0.33
CA VAL A 111 -0.17 9.71 -0.60
C VAL A 111 0.51 11.06 -0.43
N ALA A 112 1.21 11.31 0.68
CA ALA A 112 1.91 12.57 0.93
C ALA A 112 2.94 12.88 -0.17
N HIS A 113 3.70 11.87 -0.62
CA HIS A 113 4.65 12.02 -1.71
C HIS A 113 3.95 12.42 -3.02
N LEU A 114 2.87 11.70 -3.40
CA LEU A 114 2.11 12.00 -4.61
C LEU A 114 1.49 13.41 -4.59
N LEU A 115 0.94 13.81 -3.45
CA LEU A 115 0.35 15.14 -3.27
C LEU A 115 1.41 16.23 -3.43
N GLY A 116 2.59 16.06 -2.82
CA GLY A 116 3.71 16.98 -2.92
C GLY A 116 4.30 17.05 -4.33
N GLU A 117 4.53 15.91 -4.98
CA GLU A 117 5.05 15.83 -6.36
C GLU A 117 4.13 16.53 -7.35
N ARG A 118 2.82 16.44 -7.15
CA ARG A 118 1.81 17.04 -8.04
C ARG A 118 1.40 18.45 -7.64
N GLY A 119 1.87 18.96 -6.50
CA GLY A 119 1.48 20.25 -5.96
C GLY A 119 -0.04 20.35 -5.73
N LEU A 120 -0.66 19.26 -5.25
CA LEU A 120 -2.10 19.22 -5.02
C LEU A 120 -2.43 19.81 -3.66
N GLU A 121 -3.34 20.77 -3.65
CA GLU A 121 -3.89 21.39 -2.43
C GLU A 121 -5.25 20.79 -2.02
N ARG A 122 -5.85 20.00 -2.93
CA ARG A 122 -7.18 19.40 -2.73
C ARG A 122 -7.15 17.94 -3.20
N ALA A 123 -7.62 17.02 -2.36
CA ALA A 123 -7.70 15.60 -2.70
C ALA A 123 -8.82 14.90 -1.95
N LEU A 124 -9.32 13.83 -2.55
CA LEU A 124 -10.16 12.84 -1.92
C LEU A 124 -9.42 11.50 -1.92
N TYR A 125 -9.43 10.81 -0.79
CA TYR A 125 -8.94 9.46 -0.64
C TYR A 125 -10.02 8.57 -0.07
N ALA A 126 -10.23 7.39 -0.66
CA ALA A 126 -11.16 6.39 -0.15
C ALA A 126 -10.41 5.11 0.23
N GLY A 127 -10.81 4.49 1.34
CA GLY A 127 -10.21 3.26 1.84
C GLY A 127 -11.20 2.40 2.62
N ASP A 128 -10.84 1.13 2.83
CA ASP A 128 -11.68 0.12 3.49
C ASP A 128 -10.94 -0.64 4.61
N ASP A 129 -9.63 -0.38 4.79
CA ASP A 129 -8.77 -1.10 5.73
C ASP A 129 -8.11 -0.13 6.74
N THR A 130 -7.62 -0.67 7.86
CA THR A 130 -6.86 0.05 8.90
C THR A 130 -5.62 0.76 8.36
N THR A 131 -4.98 0.22 7.32
CA THR A 131 -3.83 0.86 6.69
C THR A 131 -4.18 2.15 5.94
N ASP A 132 -5.45 2.40 5.65
CA ASP A 132 -5.93 3.62 5.00
C ASP A 132 -6.00 4.82 5.97
N LEU A 133 -5.99 4.56 7.29
CA LEU A 133 -5.88 5.61 8.30
C LEU A 133 -4.63 6.48 8.12
N ASP A 134 -3.53 5.89 7.67
CA ASP A 134 -2.30 6.65 7.40
C ASP A 134 -2.48 7.58 6.20
N ALA A 135 -3.22 7.16 5.18
CA ALA A 135 -3.57 8.00 4.03
C ALA A 135 -4.54 9.12 4.44
N PHE A 136 -5.53 8.85 5.30
CA PHE A 136 -6.42 9.88 5.84
C PHE A 136 -5.65 10.96 6.60
N ARG A 137 -4.65 10.57 7.41
CA ARG A 137 -3.78 11.54 8.10
C ARG A 137 -2.99 12.40 7.12
N ALA A 138 -2.53 11.84 5.99
CA ALA A 138 -1.78 12.61 5.00
C ALA A 138 -2.63 13.70 4.33
N LEU A 139 -3.95 13.52 4.23
CA LEU A 139 -4.86 14.54 3.69
C LEU A 139 -5.02 15.76 4.60
N GLN A 140 -4.76 15.63 5.89
CA GLN A 140 -4.91 16.72 6.86
C GLN A 140 -3.96 17.91 6.61
N ALA A 141 -2.92 17.71 5.80
CA ALA A 141 -1.99 18.76 5.40
C ALA A 141 -2.49 19.61 4.22
N LEU A 142 -3.61 19.23 3.60
CA LEU A 142 -4.17 19.91 2.43
C LEU A 142 -5.12 21.05 2.82
N GLU A 143 -5.34 21.99 1.89
CA GLU A 143 -6.39 22.99 2.03
C GLU A 143 -7.77 22.33 2.09
N VAL A 144 -8.00 21.33 1.23
CA VAL A 144 -9.20 20.49 1.25
C VAL A 144 -8.80 19.02 1.09
N GLY A 145 -8.81 18.28 2.18
CA GLY A 145 -8.64 16.83 2.19
C GLY A 145 -9.96 16.17 2.58
N VAL A 146 -10.46 15.23 1.78
CA VAL A 146 -11.67 14.47 2.09
C VAL A 146 -11.33 12.99 2.23
N ALA A 147 -11.54 12.44 3.41
CA ALA A 147 -11.36 11.03 3.73
C ALA A 147 -12.70 10.31 3.62
N VAL A 148 -12.78 9.27 2.80
CA VAL A 148 -13.98 8.46 2.59
C VAL A 148 -13.74 7.04 3.08
N ALA A 149 -14.50 6.59 4.08
CA ALA A 149 -14.50 5.18 4.49
C ALA A 149 -15.50 4.40 3.66
N VAL A 150 -15.03 3.41 2.93
CA VAL A 150 -15.86 2.43 2.23
C VAL A 150 -16.17 1.30 3.22
N SER A 151 -17.35 1.39 3.85
CA SER A 151 -17.73 0.50 4.94
C SER A 151 -18.10 -0.89 4.45
N SER A 152 -17.78 -1.88 5.27
CA SER A 152 -18.25 -3.26 5.14
C SER A 152 -18.61 -3.82 6.53
N PRO A 153 -19.38 -4.93 6.61
CA PRO A 153 -19.73 -5.55 7.90
C PRO A 153 -18.52 -5.94 8.76
N GLU A 154 -17.40 -6.28 8.12
CA GLU A 154 -16.15 -6.70 8.76
C GLU A 154 -15.11 -5.55 8.82
N GLY A 155 -15.45 -4.38 8.28
CA GLY A 155 -14.53 -3.25 8.21
C GLY A 155 -14.24 -2.62 9.57
N PRO A 156 -13.05 -2.01 9.73
CA PRO A 156 -12.61 -1.44 10.99
C PRO A 156 -13.47 -0.24 11.43
N ALA A 157 -13.89 -0.23 12.69
CA ALA A 157 -14.66 0.88 13.26
C ALA A 157 -13.86 2.19 13.24
N GLU A 158 -12.57 2.11 13.54
CA GLU A 158 -11.63 3.24 13.59
C GLU A 158 -11.54 4.00 12.27
N LEU A 159 -11.67 3.27 11.14
CA LEU A 159 -11.66 3.90 9.82
C LEU A 159 -12.90 4.78 9.59
N ARG A 160 -14.08 4.29 10.02
CA ARG A 160 -15.33 5.04 9.95
C ARG A 160 -15.32 6.28 10.84
N GLU A 161 -14.71 6.18 12.02
CA GLU A 161 -14.58 7.29 12.98
C GLU A 161 -13.61 8.37 12.47
N ALA A 162 -12.62 7.99 11.68
CA ALA A 162 -11.60 8.90 11.15
C ALA A 162 -11.97 9.53 9.80
N ALA A 163 -13.06 9.09 9.17
CA ALA A 163 -13.48 9.55 7.85
C ALA A 163 -14.40 10.78 7.93
N ASP A 164 -14.33 11.65 6.93
CA ASP A 164 -15.28 12.76 6.74
C ASP A 164 -16.60 12.27 6.15
N VAL A 165 -16.53 11.20 5.34
CA VAL A 165 -17.69 10.57 4.69
C VAL A 165 -17.60 9.07 4.86
N VAL A 166 -18.71 8.43 5.19
CA VAL A 166 -18.82 6.97 5.24
C VAL A 166 -19.84 6.54 4.17
N VAL A 167 -19.44 5.59 3.32
CA VAL A 167 -20.30 5.00 2.30
C VAL A 167 -20.46 3.50 2.54
N ASP A 168 -21.63 2.95 2.18
CA ASP A 168 -21.93 1.53 2.34
C ASP A 168 -21.48 0.75 1.09
N GLY A 169 -20.22 0.37 1.13
CA GLY A 169 -19.59 -0.43 0.09
C GLY A 169 -19.21 0.32 -1.20
N PRO A 170 -18.61 -0.41 -2.16
CA PRO A 170 -18.09 0.18 -3.39
C PRO A 170 -19.15 0.79 -4.31
N ALA A 171 -20.40 0.31 -4.23
CA ALA A 171 -21.48 0.81 -5.08
C ALA A 171 -21.86 2.25 -4.72
N GLU A 172 -22.00 2.55 -3.43
CA GLU A 172 -22.29 3.91 -2.97
C GLU A 172 -21.09 4.83 -3.22
N PHE A 173 -19.86 4.34 -3.02
CA PHE A 173 -18.67 5.12 -3.36
C PHE A 173 -18.62 5.49 -4.85
N LEU A 174 -19.07 4.62 -5.74
CA LEU A 174 -19.17 4.93 -7.17
C LEU A 174 -20.14 6.08 -7.45
N GLU A 175 -21.24 6.19 -6.71
CA GLU A 175 -22.17 7.32 -6.83
C GLU A 175 -21.52 8.64 -6.36
N VAL A 176 -20.73 8.60 -5.29
CA VAL A 176 -19.94 9.76 -4.86
C VAL A 176 -19.00 10.20 -5.97
N LEU A 177 -18.25 9.29 -6.60
CA LEU A 177 -17.33 9.61 -7.70
C LEU A 177 -18.04 10.19 -8.94
N ARG A 178 -19.30 9.80 -9.18
CA ARG A 178 -20.10 10.34 -10.29
C ARG A 178 -20.62 11.75 -10.04
N SER A 179 -20.66 12.15 -8.77
CA SER A 179 -21.13 13.47 -8.35
C SER A 179 -20.04 14.55 -8.32
N LEU A 180 -18.75 14.15 -8.43
CA LEU A 180 -17.60 15.05 -8.51
C LEU A 180 -17.41 15.62 -9.91
#